data_2615ae3477601e8d28aa4c9c5da04843
#
_entry.id   2615ae3477601e8d28aa4c9c5da04843
#
_cell.length_a   1.000
_cell.length_b   1.000
_cell.length_c   1.000
_cell.angle_alpha   90.00
_cell.angle_beta   90.00
_cell.angle_gamma   90.00
#
_symmetry.space_group_name_H-M   'P 1'
#
loop_
_entity.id
_entity.type
_entity.pdbx_description
1 polymer ?
#
loop_
_entity_poly.entity_id
_entity_poly.type
_entity_poly.pdbx_seq_one_letter_code
_entity_poly.pdbx_strand_id
1 'polypeptide(L)'
;CLHGHSRPGKDDTIDPDSAYGNFARRFAAKGCIALCPEQIGLGGRTLPEDKVSYQVLIHGLNMLGHTLIGLRYWDLVRALDLLETMQQVDPKRIGVMGLSLGGEMTLFLAALQTRVRAASICGYLSSHLNTFLDQPHCTCGHLRDLAKHFEHVDLAALIAPRPLFVDSGRQDPQFPSKDARAAVRQLRPIYELYEKPRADLGIEVHNGAHQISGTRSIPWMLKQLKDT
;
A
#
# COMPACT_ATOMS: atom_id res chain seq x y z
N CYS A 1 3.45 7.81 -2.27
CA CYS A 1 2.47 8.01 -1.18
C CYS A 1 1.09 7.68 -1.71
N LEU A 2 0.47 6.57 -1.24
CA LEU A 2 -0.75 6.03 -1.83
C LEU A 2 -1.94 6.19 -0.90
N HIS A 3 -2.99 6.89 -1.38
CA HIS A 3 -4.25 7.04 -0.65
C HIS A 3 -5.13 5.79 -0.78
N GLY A 4 -6.07 5.61 0.17
CA GLY A 4 -7.09 4.56 0.15
C GLY A 4 -8.43 5.05 -0.40
N HIS A 5 -9.51 4.37 0.00
CA HIS A 5 -10.87 4.78 -0.33
C HIS A 5 -11.23 6.03 0.45
N SER A 6 -11.11 7.18 -0.19
CA SER A 6 -11.53 8.46 0.37
C SER A 6 -12.06 9.37 -0.74
N ARG A 7 -12.98 10.26 -0.39
CA ARG A 7 -13.51 11.25 -1.35
C ARG A 7 -12.48 12.30 -1.77
N PRO A 8 -11.63 12.82 -0.84
CA PRO A 8 -10.54 13.73 -1.21
C PRO A 8 -9.43 13.06 -2.03
N GLY A 9 -9.37 11.73 -2.04
CA GLY A 9 -8.36 11.00 -2.79
C GLY A 9 -6.94 11.32 -2.32
N LYS A 10 -6.06 11.71 -3.25
CA LYS A 10 -4.66 12.04 -2.96
C LYS A 10 -4.50 13.19 -1.96
N ASP A 11 -5.48 14.09 -1.84
CA ASP A 11 -5.37 15.26 -0.97
C ASP A 11 -5.35 14.86 0.52
N ASP A 12 -5.98 13.73 0.88
CA ASP A 12 -5.87 13.15 2.23
C ASP A 12 -4.44 12.82 2.65
N THR A 13 -3.55 12.52 1.70
CA THR A 13 -2.16 12.19 2.01
C THR A 13 -1.36 13.39 2.55
N ILE A 14 -1.87 14.60 2.35
CA ILE A 14 -1.27 15.86 2.81
C ILE A 14 -2.10 16.57 3.88
N ASP A 15 -3.29 16.07 4.21
CA ASP A 15 -4.17 16.61 5.23
C ASP A 15 -3.78 16.08 6.63
N PRO A 16 -3.45 16.98 7.59
CA PRO A 16 -3.08 16.58 8.94
C PRO A 16 -4.23 15.95 9.74
N ASP A 17 -5.47 16.29 9.42
CA ASP A 17 -6.67 15.86 10.13
C ASP A 17 -7.25 14.56 9.56
N SER A 18 -6.71 14.07 8.46
CA SER A 18 -7.10 12.81 7.86
C SER A 18 -6.51 11.59 8.58
N ALA A 19 -7.07 10.40 8.32
CA ALA A 19 -6.51 9.12 8.77
C ALA A 19 -5.08 8.85 8.26
N TYR A 20 -4.62 9.61 7.28
CA TYR A 20 -3.28 9.53 6.71
C TYR A 20 -2.24 10.36 7.46
N GLY A 21 -2.68 11.31 8.33
CA GLY A 21 -1.81 12.12 9.16
C GLY A 21 -0.72 12.85 8.37
N ASN A 22 -1.09 13.44 7.24
CA ASN A 22 -0.21 14.18 6.31
C ASN A 22 1.12 13.50 5.96
N PHE A 23 1.14 12.17 5.86
CA PHE A 23 2.40 11.43 5.74
C PHE A 23 3.24 11.83 4.53
N ALA A 24 2.63 12.27 3.42
CA ALA A 24 3.36 12.78 2.26
C ALA A 24 4.12 14.06 2.59
N ARG A 25 3.50 15.01 3.33
CA ARG A 25 4.20 16.23 3.81
C ARG A 25 5.32 15.89 4.79
N ARG A 26 5.12 14.86 5.62
CA ARG A 26 6.16 14.42 6.59
C ARG A 26 7.40 13.89 5.86
N PHE A 27 7.24 13.18 4.74
CA PHE A 27 8.36 12.78 3.88
C PHE A 27 9.01 13.98 3.20
N ALA A 28 8.21 14.89 2.62
CA ALA A 28 8.71 16.09 1.96
C ALA A 28 9.54 16.98 2.91
N ALA A 29 9.06 17.15 4.16
CA ALA A 29 9.77 17.88 5.20
C ALA A 29 11.12 17.24 5.62
N LYS A 30 11.37 16.00 5.22
CA LYS A 30 12.63 15.27 5.45
C LYS A 30 13.50 15.19 4.18
N GLY A 31 13.17 15.98 3.16
CA GLY A 31 13.95 16.09 1.92
C GLY A 31 13.63 15.03 0.87
N CYS A 32 12.51 14.33 0.98
CA CYS A 32 12.05 13.41 -0.06
C CYS A 32 11.16 14.14 -1.08
N ILE A 33 11.20 13.71 -2.33
CA ILE A 33 10.14 13.99 -3.30
C ILE A 33 8.99 13.04 -3.00
N ALA A 34 7.81 13.59 -2.67
CA ALA A 34 6.62 12.81 -2.37
C ALA A 34 5.64 12.90 -3.55
N LEU A 35 5.51 11.82 -4.32
CA LEU A 35 4.52 11.69 -5.39
C LEU A 35 3.26 11.03 -4.83
N CYS A 36 2.10 11.68 -5.04
CA CYS A 36 0.79 11.22 -4.57
C CYS A 36 -0.13 10.99 -5.78
N PRO A 37 -0.05 9.83 -6.46
CA PRO A 37 -0.91 9.54 -7.60
C PRO A 37 -2.38 9.44 -7.19
N GLU A 38 -3.27 10.04 -7.99
CA GLU A 38 -4.71 9.85 -7.82
C GLU A 38 -5.13 8.49 -8.38
N GLN A 39 -5.80 7.69 -7.59
CA GLN A 39 -6.24 6.37 -8.03
C GLN A 39 -7.53 6.42 -8.84
N ILE A 40 -7.62 5.63 -9.91
CA ILE A 40 -8.82 5.54 -10.78
C ILE A 40 -10.07 5.27 -9.95
N GLY A 41 -11.12 6.05 -10.20
CA GLY A 41 -12.42 5.96 -9.55
C GLY A 41 -12.52 6.71 -8.22
N LEU A 42 -11.47 7.46 -7.81
CA LEU A 42 -11.43 8.20 -6.55
C LEU A 42 -10.93 9.63 -6.80
N GLY A 43 -11.22 10.53 -5.86
CA GLY A 43 -10.77 11.91 -5.90
C GLY A 43 -11.06 12.60 -7.23
N GLY A 44 -10.07 13.27 -7.81
CA GLY A 44 -10.18 13.94 -9.11
C GLY A 44 -10.32 13.01 -10.32
N ARG A 45 -10.22 11.69 -10.13
CA ARG A 45 -10.44 10.66 -11.18
C ARG A 45 -11.74 9.89 -10.98
N THR A 46 -12.66 10.42 -10.19
CA THR A 46 -14.04 9.92 -10.10
C THR A 46 -14.77 10.16 -11.41
N LEU A 47 -15.52 9.18 -11.87
CA LEU A 47 -16.44 9.37 -12.98
C LEU A 47 -17.63 10.18 -12.50
N PRO A 48 -18.30 11.01 -13.37
CA PRO A 48 -19.51 11.69 -13.01
C PRO A 48 -20.55 10.70 -12.49
N GLU A 49 -21.05 10.93 -11.25
CA GLU A 49 -21.96 10.00 -10.56
C GLU A 49 -23.29 9.79 -11.31
N ASP A 50 -23.69 10.77 -12.12
CA ASP A 50 -24.86 10.71 -13.00
C ASP A 50 -24.66 9.79 -14.23
N LYS A 51 -23.43 9.40 -14.53
CA LYS A 51 -23.09 8.58 -15.70
C LYS A 51 -22.70 7.17 -15.34
N VAL A 52 -21.77 6.99 -14.40
CA VAL A 52 -21.22 5.67 -14.06
C VAL A 52 -20.91 5.60 -12.57
N SER A 53 -21.62 4.75 -11.84
CA SER A 53 -21.25 4.48 -10.45
C SER A 53 -19.93 3.71 -10.35
N TYR A 54 -19.26 3.82 -9.22
CA TYR A 54 -18.03 3.10 -8.93
C TYR A 54 -18.18 1.57 -9.10
N GLN A 55 -19.32 1.01 -8.71
CA GLN A 55 -19.62 -0.41 -8.88
C GLN A 55 -19.79 -0.79 -10.36
N VAL A 56 -20.45 0.07 -11.16
CA VAL A 56 -20.57 -0.16 -12.61
C VAL A 56 -19.21 -0.15 -13.29
N LEU A 57 -18.30 0.72 -12.87
CA LEU A 57 -16.92 0.72 -13.36
C LEU A 57 -16.24 -0.63 -13.09
N ILE A 58 -16.33 -1.14 -11.85
CA ILE A 58 -15.74 -2.43 -11.47
C ILE A 58 -16.33 -3.58 -12.29
N HIS A 59 -17.66 -3.63 -12.38
CA HIS A 59 -18.34 -4.69 -13.14
C HIS A 59 -18.01 -4.64 -14.63
N GLY A 60 -18.01 -3.46 -15.24
CA GLY A 60 -17.66 -3.27 -16.63
C GLY A 60 -16.24 -3.74 -16.96
N LEU A 61 -15.27 -3.40 -16.11
CA LEU A 61 -13.90 -3.87 -16.26
C LEU A 61 -13.80 -5.40 -16.16
N ASN A 62 -14.47 -6.01 -15.19
CA ASN A 62 -14.48 -7.46 -15.01
C ASN A 62 -15.11 -8.17 -16.24
N MET A 63 -16.17 -7.62 -16.84
CA MET A 63 -16.76 -8.15 -18.07
C MET A 63 -15.81 -8.10 -19.27
N LEU A 64 -14.91 -7.11 -19.30
CA LEU A 64 -13.89 -6.96 -20.33
C LEU A 64 -12.60 -7.75 -20.03
N GLY A 65 -12.59 -8.55 -18.99
CA GLY A 65 -11.40 -9.32 -18.57
C GLY A 65 -10.32 -8.49 -17.88
N HIS A 66 -10.66 -7.27 -17.45
CA HIS A 66 -9.78 -6.37 -16.69
C HIS A 66 -10.24 -6.27 -15.24
N THR A 67 -9.36 -5.76 -14.37
CA THR A 67 -9.70 -5.46 -12.98
C THR A 67 -9.31 -4.02 -12.65
N LEU A 68 -10.03 -3.40 -11.74
CA LEU A 68 -9.71 -2.03 -11.33
C LEU A 68 -8.35 -1.96 -10.62
N ILE A 69 -8.02 -2.98 -9.83
CA ILE A 69 -6.69 -3.08 -9.21
C ILE A 69 -5.57 -3.20 -10.26
N GLY A 70 -5.80 -3.94 -11.36
CA GLY A 70 -4.84 -4.05 -12.47
C GLY A 70 -4.57 -2.72 -13.15
N LEU A 71 -5.62 -1.91 -13.40
CA LEU A 71 -5.44 -0.56 -13.96
C LEU A 71 -4.71 0.38 -12.98
N ARG A 72 -5.05 0.34 -11.69
CA ARG A 72 -4.33 1.10 -10.66
C ARG A 72 -2.86 0.70 -10.57
N TYR A 73 -2.59 -0.59 -10.62
CA TYR A 73 -1.22 -1.08 -10.66
C TYR A 73 -0.46 -0.53 -11.87
N TRP A 74 -1.06 -0.55 -13.06
CA TRP A 74 -0.46 0.03 -14.26
C TRP A 74 -0.16 1.51 -14.11
N ASP A 75 -1.08 2.30 -13.54
CA ASP A 75 -0.84 3.71 -13.24
C ASP A 75 0.37 3.91 -12.31
N LEU A 76 0.51 3.05 -11.30
CA LEU A 76 1.66 3.13 -10.38
C LEU A 76 2.98 2.73 -11.05
N VAL A 77 2.95 1.80 -12.01
CA VAL A 77 4.12 1.51 -12.85
C VAL A 77 4.51 2.76 -13.66
N ARG A 78 3.52 3.46 -14.25
CA ARG A 78 3.78 4.74 -14.96
C ARG A 78 4.27 5.84 -14.02
N ALA A 79 3.80 5.86 -12.77
CA ALA A 79 4.31 6.78 -11.75
C ALA A 79 5.78 6.51 -11.40
N LEU A 80 6.22 5.25 -11.36
CA LEU A 80 7.63 4.90 -11.21
C LEU A 80 8.46 5.37 -12.42
N ASP A 81 7.95 5.16 -13.64
CA ASP A 81 8.64 5.63 -14.85
C ASP A 81 8.81 7.15 -14.83
N LEU A 82 7.78 7.89 -14.40
CA LEU A 82 7.86 9.33 -14.25
C LEU A 82 8.96 9.72 -13.24
N LEU A 83 8.99 9.08 -12.06
CA LEU A 83 10.01 9.35 -11.05
C LEU A 83 11.42 9.14 -11.59
N GLU A 84 11.64 8.07 -12.38
CA GLU A 84 12.95 7.76 -12.98
C GLU A 84 13.41 8.80 -14.03
N THR A 85 12.49 9.58 -14.60
CA THR A 85 12.84 10.67 -15.54
C THR A 85 13.22 11.97 -14.83
N MET A 86 12.93 12.10 -13.53
CA MET A 86 13.17 13.32 -12.77
C MET A 86 14.63 13.40 -12.30
N GLN A 87 15.36 14.44 -12.71
CA GLN A 87 16.78 14.62 -12.34
C GLN A 87 17.03 14.68 -10.82
N GLN A 88 16.03 15.09 -10.05
CA GLN A 88 16.11 15.19 -8.59
C GLN A 88 15.88 13.85 -7.86
N VAL A 89 15.47 12.81 -8.59
CA VAL A 89 15.18 11.49 -8.04
C VAL A 89 16.35 10.54 -8.26
N ASP A 90 16.79 9.91 -7.18
CA ASP A 90 17.67 8.75 -7.27
C ASP A 90 16.81 7.50 -7.48
N PRO A 91 16.86 6.83 -8.65
CA PRO A 91 16.00 5.68 -8.96
C PRO A 91 16.28 4.45 -8.07
N LYS A 92 17.42 4.41 -7.37
CA LYS A 92 17.74 3.35 -6.41
C LYS A 92 17.12 3.57 -5.04
N ARG A 93 16.52 4.72 -4.81
CA ARG A 93 15.99 5.18 -3.52
C ARG A 93 14.51 5.48 -3.55
N ILE A 94 13.73 4.70 -4.29
CA ILE A 94 12.27 4.83 -4.39
C ILE A 94 11.62 3.94 -3.33
N GLY A 95 10.81 4.53 -2.46
CA GLY A 95 9.98 3.85 -1.48
C GLY A 95 8.50 4.01 -1.77
N VAL A 96 7.68 3.08 -1.29
CA VAL A 96 6.22 3.15 -1.39
C VAL A 96 5.57 2.96 -0.02
N MET A 97 4.57 3.78 0.28
CA MET A 97 3.78 3.69 1.51
C MET A 97 2.33 4.06 1.23
N GLY A 98 1.38 3.34 1.83
CA GLY A 98 -0.03 3.65 1.68
C GLY A 98 -0.92 2.98 2.71
N LEU A 99 -2.13 3.51 2.91
CA LEU A 99 -3.13 3.04 3.86
C LEU A 99 -4.32 2.40 3.13
N SER A 100 -4.84 1.30 3.69
CA SER A 100 -6.08 0.68 3.17
C SER A 100 -5.89 0.20 1.72
N LEU A 101 -6.72 0.64 0.78
CA LEU A 101 -6.47 0.44 -0.66
C LEU A 101 -5.06 0.92 -1.07
N GLY A 102 -4.56 2.01 -0.48
CA GLY A 102 -3.17 2.43 -0.69
C GLY A 102 -2.17 1.41 -0.16
N GLY A 103 -2.49 0.73 0.95
CA GLY A 103 -1.74 -0.41 1.48
C GLY A 103 -1.78 -1.64 0.57
N GLU A 104 -2.95 -1.94 0.00
CA GLU A 104 -3.13 -2.96 -1.03
C GLU A 104 -2.24 -2.69 -2.24
N MET A 105 -2.32 -1.48 -2.77
CA MET A 105 -1.51 -1.07 -3.93
C MET A 105 -0.01 -1.02 -3.60
N THR A 106 0.36 -0.72 -2.35
CA THR A 106 1.74 -0.83 -1.86
C THR A 106 2.23 -2.27 -1.91
N LEU A 107 1.40 -3.22 -1.45
CA LEU A 107 1.71 -4.66 -1.50
C LEU A 107 1.96 -5.11 -2.94
N PHE A 108 1.00 -4.86 -3.86
CA PHE A 108 1.13 -5.29 -5.25
C PHE A 108 2.30 -4.60 -5.97
N LEU A 109 2.46 -3.30 -5.79
CA LEU A 109 3.56 -2.58 -6.44
C LEU A 109 4.92 -3.09 -5.96
N ALA A 110 5.10 -3.23 -4.66
CA ALA A 110 6.38 -3.70 -4.11
C ALA A 110 6.65 -5.17 -4.44
N ALA A 111 5.63 -6.03 -4.45
CA ALA A 111 5.79 -7.44 -4.82
C ALA A 111 6.24 -7.62 -6.27
N LEU A 112 5.70 -6.81 -7.19
CA LEU A 112 5.88 -7.02 -8.64
C LEU A 112 6.88 -6.06 -9.29
N GLN A 113 7.34 -4.99 -8.57
CA GLN A 113 8.31 -4.01 -9.07
C GLN A 113 9.57 -3.99 -8.22
N THR A 114 10.65 -4.54 -8.74
CA THR A 114 11.96 -4.56 -8.06
C THR A 114 12.61 -3.17 -7.94
N ARG A 115 12.10 -2.17 -8.68
CA ARG A 115 12.48 -0.75 -8.57
C ARG A 115 12.10 -0.12 -7.23
N VAL A 116 11.09 -0.68 -6.56
CA VAL A 116 10.74 -0.26 -5.19
C VAL A 116 11.77 -0.78 -4.21
N ARG A 117 12.54 0.12 -3.61
CA ARG A 117 13.61 -0.20 -2.65
C ARG A 117 13.07 -0.65 -1.31
N ALA A 118 12.03 0.02 -0.80
CA ALA A 118 11.42 -0.28 0.49
C ALA A 118 9.91 -0.03 0.45
N ALA A 119 9.14 -0.80 1.21
CA ALA A 119 7.69 -0.68 1.26
C ALA A 119 7.17 -0.58 2.70
N SER A 120 6.11 0.23 2.91
CA SER A 120 5.37 0.27 4.17
C SER A 120 3.88 0.07 3.91
N ILE A 121 3.34 -1.09 4.31
CA ILE A 121 1.93 -1.45 4.17
C ILE A 121 1.20 -1.04 5.44
N CYS A 122 0.28 -0.06 5.32
CA CYS A 122 -0.47 0.46 6.44
C CYS A 122 -1.93 0.01 6.36
N GLY A 123 -2.47 -0.56 7.45
CA GLY A 123 -3.87 -0.95 7.57
C GLY A 123 -4.38 -1.79 6.39
N TYR A 124 -3.62 -2.81 5.98
CA TYR A 124 -4.07 -3.72 4.90
C TYR A 124 -3.60 -5.17 5.06
N LEU A 125 -2.38 -5.44 5.51
CA LEU A 125 -1.84 -6.81 5.51
C LEU A 125 -2.61 -7.71 6.50
N SER A 126 -3.57 -8.44 5.95
CA SER A 126 -4.49 -9.35 6.64
C SER A 126 -4.72 -10.59 5.78
N SER A 127 -5.52 -11.54 6.23
CA SER A 127 -5.90 -12.71 5.43
C SER A 127 -7.05 -12.38 4.45
N HIS A 128 -7.16 -13.12 3.36
CA HIS A 128 -8.33 -13.03 2.47
C HIS A 128 -9.64 -13.29 3.22
N LEU A 129 -9.63 -14.22 4.17
CA LEU A 129 -10.79 -14.53 4.99
C LEU A 129 -11.28 -13.26 5.72
N ASN A 130 -10.40 -12.61 6.48
CA ASN A 130 -10.77 -11.45 7.29
C ASN A 130 -10.94 -10.17 6.47
N THR A 131 -10.38 -10.11 5.25
CA THR A 131 -10.49 -8.93 4.38
C THR A 131 -11.74 -8.96 3.51
N PHE A 132 -12.06 -10.11 2.90
CA PHE A 132 -13.08 -10.18 1.85
C PHE A 132 -14.25 -11.11 2.14
N LEU A 133 -14.13 -12.07 3.07
CA LEU A 133 -15.13 -13.11 3.27
C LEU A 133 -15.91 -12.94 4.58
N ASP A 134 -15.27 -12.52 5.66
CA ASP A 134 -15.93 -12.39 6.98
C ASP A 134 -16.67 -11.06 7.16
N GLN A 135 -16.45 -10.09 6.27
CA GLN A 135 -17.05 -8.77 6.34
C GLN A 135 -17.31 -8.20 4.96
N PRO A 136 -18.32 -7.31 4.80
CA PRO A 136 -18.50 -6.57 3.55
C PRO A 136 -17.26 -5.75 3.22
N HIS A 137 -16.72 -5.93 2.03
CA HIS A 137 -15.58 -5.19 1.52
C HIS A 137 -15.80 -4.74 0.08
N CYS A 138 -15.07 -3.71 -0.35
CA CYS A 138 -15.12 -3.25 -1.74
C CYS A 138 -14.57 -4.32 -2.69
N THR A 139 -15.32 -4.62 -3.75
CA THR A 139 -14.90 -5.58 -4.78
C THR A 139 -13.80 -5.05 -5.71
N CYS A 140 -13.37 -3.81 -5.53
CA CYS A 140 -12.36 -3.17 -6.39
C CYS A 140 -10.97 -3.81 -6.28
N GLY A 141 -10.67 -4.46 -5.14
CA GLY A 141 -9.44 -5.22 -4.92
C GLY A 141 -9.53 -6.69 -5.33
N HIS A 142 -10.69 -7.14 -5.84
CA HIS A 142 -10.84 -8.54 -6.22
C HIS A 142 -10.05 -8.87 -7.50
N LEU A 143 -9.17 -9.84 -7.38
CA LEU A 143 -8.51 -10.50 -8.50
C LEU A 143 -9.07 -11.91 -8.64
N ARG A 144 -9.53 -12.23 -9.85
CA ARG A 144 -10.07 -13.55 -10.15
C ARG A 144 -9.06 -14.64 -9.80
N ASP A 145 -9.53 -15.66 -9.10
CA ASP A 145 -8.77 -16.85 -8.72
C ASP A 145 -7.56 -16.61 -7.78
N LEU A 146 -7.28 -15.37 -7.37
CA LEU A 146 -6.12 -15.05 -6.53
C LEU A 146 -6.11 -15.90 -5.25
N ALA A 147 -7.23 -15.93 -4.52
CA ALA A 147 -7.33 -16.65 -3.25
C ALA A 147 -7.29 -18.18 -3.38
N LYS A 148 -7.33 -18.74 -4.60
CA LYS A 148 -7.09 -20.16 -4.82
C LYS A 148 -5.60 -20.53 -4.76
N HIS A 149 -4.72 -19.58 -4.99
CA HIS A 149 -3.30 -19.83 -5.19
C HIS A 149 -2.42 -19.10 -4.19
N PHE A 150 -2.84 -17.92 -3.72
CA PHE A 150 -2.02 -17.03 -2.91
C PHE A 150 -2.84 -16.40 -1.79
N GLU A 151 -2.23 -16.26 -0.63
CA GLU A 151 -2.67 -15.38 0.44
C GLU A 151 -1.91 -14.03 0.34
N HIS A 152 -2.37 -12.99 1.01
CA HIS A 152 -1.66 -11.69 1.01
C HIS A 152 -0.21 -11.82 1.51
N VAL A 153 0.03 -12.71 2.46
CA VAL A 153 1.38 -12.95 2.98
C VAL A 153 2.30 -13.57 1.93
N ASP A 154 1.78 -14.39 1.01
CA ASP A 154 2.58 -14.97 -0.08
C ASP A 154 3.04 -13.88 -1.05
N LEU A 155 2.15 -12.92 -1.36
CA LEU A 155 2.51 -11.75 -2.15
C LEU A 155 3.54 -10.88 -1.42
N ALA A 156 3.39 -10.69 -0.10
CA ALA A 156 4.36 -9.95 0.70
C ALA A 156 5.74 -10.64 0.76
N ALA A 157 5.78 -11.96 0.65
CA ALA A 157 7.01 -12.72 0.58
C ALA A 157 7.85 -12.42 -0.67
N LEU A 158 7.20 -12.03 -1.79
CA LEU A 158 7.89 -11.61 -3.01
C LEU A 158 8.66 -10.28 -2.85
N ILE A 159 8.40 -9.53 -1.79
CA ILE A 159 9.15 -8.31 -1.49
C ILE A 159 10.55 -8.65 -0.98
N ALA A 160 10.71 -9.75 -0.26
CA ALA A 160 12.01 -10.18 0.27
C ALA A 160 13.06 -10.33 -0.86
N PRO A 161 14.31 -9.95 -0.63
CA PRO A 161 14.92 -9.48 0.61
C PRO A 161 14.83 -7.95 0.82
N ARG A 162 14.02 -7.24 0.04
CA ARG A 162 13.86 -5.78 0.16
C ARG A 162 13.11 -5.42 1.45
N PRO A 163 13.44 -4.28 2.07
CA PRO A 163 12.84 -3.90 3.34
C PRO A 163 11.32 -3.73 3.27
N LEU A 164 10.62 -4.30 4.25
CA LEU A 164 9.17 -4.22 4.43
C LEU A 164 8.80 -3.81 5.85
N PHE A 165 7.92 -2.84 5.98
CA PHE A 165 7.32 -2.44 7.25
C PHE A 165 5.80 -2.58 7.21
N VAL A 166 5.21 -3.02 8.32
CA VAL A 166 3.75 -3.11 8.49
C VAL A 166 3.33 -2.15 9.59
N ASP A 167 2.41 -1.23 9.29
CA ASP A 167 1.84 -0.27 10.24
C ASP A 167 0.34 -0.62 10.42
N SER A 168 -0.07 -0.99 11.65
CA SER A 168 -1.41 -1.54 11.92
C SER A 168 -2.02 -0.95 13.19
N GLY A 169 -3.26 -0.51 13.08
CA GLY A 169 -4.04 -0.04 14.23
C GLY A 169 -4.55 -1.21 15.09
N ARG A 170 -4.41 -1.10 16.40
CA ARG A 170 -4.95 -2.09 17.34
C ARG A 170 -6.48 -2.13 17.31
N GLN A 171 -7.09 -0.99 17.05
CA GLN A 171 -8.55 -0.79 17.01
C GLN A 171 -9.09 -0.74 15.57
N ASP A 172 -8.30 -1.18 14.58
CA ASP A 172 -8.74 -1.23 13.19
C ASP A 172 -9.84 -2.30 13.03
N PRO A 173 -11.08 -1.89 12.67
CA PRO A 173 -12.19 -2.83 12.53
C PRO A 173 -12.13 -3.61 11.21
N GLN A 174 -11.38 -3.12 10.21
CA GLN A 174 -11.32 -3.73 8.88
C GLN A 174 -10.15 -4.67 8.72
N PHE A 175 -8.99 -4.32 9.31
CA PHE A 175 -7.75 -5.08 9.17
C PHE A 175 -7.16 -5.40 10.56
N PRO A 176 -7.61 -6.49 11.19
CA PRO A 176 -7.23 -6.82 12.56
C PRO A 176 -5.71 -6.94 12.74
N SER A 177 -5.16 -6.24 13.71
CA SER A 177 -3.71 -6.24 13.97
C SER A 177 -3.14 -7.62 14.34
N LYS A 178 -3.99 -8.56 14.77
CA LYS A 178 -3.61 -9.97 14.99
C LYS A 178 -3.11 -10.61 13.68
N ASP A 179 -3.75 -10.30 12.55
CA ASP A 179 -3.40 -10.85 11.24
C ASP A 179 -2.11 -10.25 10.72
N ALA A 180 -1.93 -8.92 10.87
CA ALA A 180 -0.68 -8.25 10.54
C ALA A 180 0.51 -8.87 11.30
N ARG A 181 0.32 -9.16 12.61
CA ARG A 181 1.33 -9.88 13.41
C ARG A 181 1.57 -11.31 12.92
N ALA A 182 0.51 -12.02 12.51
CA ALA A 182 0.62 -13.37 11.98
C ALA A 182 1.40 -13.37 10.66
N ALA A 183 1.06 -12.46 9.74
CA ALA A 183 1.76 -12.32 8.47
C ALA A 183 3.26 -12.01 8.67
N VAL A 184 3.60 -11.05 9.54
CA VAL A 184 5.01 -10.74 9.83
C VAL A 184 5.75 -11.93 10.45
N ARG A 185 5.08 -12.73 11.31
CA ARG A 185 5.71 -13.98 11.82
C ARG A 185 5.99 -14.99 10.72
N GLN A 186 5.09 -15.13 9.74
CA GLN A 186 5.28 -16.04 8.59
C GLN A 186 6.38 -15.53 7.64
N LEU A 187 6.52 -14.23 7.46
CA LEU A 187 7.55 -13.63 6.62
C LEU A 187 8.96 -13.72 7.23
N ARG A 188 9.07 -13.78 8.56
CA ARG A 188 10.36 -13.72 9.23
C ARG A 188 11.34 -14.82 8.80
N PRO A 189 10.97 -16.12 8.73
CA PRO A 189 11.87 -17.16 8.23
C PRO A 189 12.36 -16.89 6.81
N ILE A 190 11.53 -16.26 5.95
CA ILE A 190 11.89 -15.94 4.57
C ILE A 190 13.00 -14.88 4.56
N TYR A 191 12.90 -13.83 5.38
CA TYR A 191 13.95 -12.82 5.49
C TYR A 191 15.24 -13.40 6.10
N GLU A 192 15.12 -14.36 7.02
CA GLU A 192 16.27 -15.06 7.62
C GLU A 192 17.04 -15.90 6.59
N LEU A 193 16.35 -16.50 5.59
CA LEU A 193 17.03 -17.20 4.48
C LEU A 193 17.95 -16.29 3.66
N TYR A 194 17.67 -14.99 3.60
CA TYR A 194 18.50 -14.00 2.91
C TYR A 194 19.50 -13.32 3.83
N GLU A 195 19.68 -13.81 5.05
CA GLU A 195 20.59 -13.24 6.07
C GLU A 195 20.33 -11.75 6.35
N LYS A 196 19.07 -11.33 6.19
CA LYS A 196 18.70 -9.93 6.38
C LYS A 196 18.49 -9.57 7.85
N PRO A 197 18.92 -8.37 8.26
CA PRO A 197 18.69 -7.89 9.61
C PRO A 197 17.20 -7.88 9.96
N ARG A 198 16.89 -8.12 11.23
CA ARG A 198 15.51 -7.99 11.74
C ARG A 198 14.90 -6.61 11.47
N ALA A 199 15.74 -5.58 11.29
CA ALA A 199 15.30 -4.23 10.97
C ALA A 199 14.71 -4.07 9.57
N ASP A 200 15.01 -5.01 8.64
CA ASP A 200 14.48 -4.97 7.28
C ASP A 200 13.04 -5.48 7.19
N LEU A 201 12.58 -6.27 8.18
CA LEU A 201 11.18 -6.66 8.33
C LEU A 201 10.65 -6.12 9.66
N GLY A 202 9.93 -4.99 9.61
CA GLY A 202 9.41 -4.29 10.78
C GLY A 202 7.89 -4.37 10.91
N ILE A 203 7.39 -4.16 12.13
CA ILE A 203 5.98 -3.96 12.41
C ILE A 203 5.79 -2.96 13.55
N GLU A 204 4.80 -2.07 13.41
CA GLU A 204 4.22 -1.27 14.47
C GLU A 204 2.74 -1.64 14.63
N VAL A 205 2.31 -1.88 15.88
CA VAL A 205 0.90 -1.94 16.22
C VAL A 205 0.62 -0.81 17.20
N HIS A 206 0.02 0.25 16.67
CA HIS A 206 -0.30 1.46 17.42
C HIS A 206 -1.71 1.39 18.04
N ASN A 207 -2.02 2.30 18.97
CA ASN A 207 -3.32 2.30 19.68
C ASN A 207 -4.48 2.94 18.88
N GLY A 208 -4.24 3.42 17.66
CA GLY A 208 -5.26 3.99 16.79
C GLY A 208 -6.13 2.94 16.09
N ALA A 209 -7.11 3.42 15.34
CA ALA A 209 -7.99 2.64 14.48
C ALA A 209 -7.40 2.49 13.06
N HIS A 210 -8.23 2.62 12.03
CA HIS A 210 -7.83 2.52 10.61
C HIS A 210 -7.12 3.81 10.15
N GLN A 211 -5.86 3.96 10.51
CA GLN A 211 -5.06 5.16 10.24
C GLN A 211 -3.56 4.86 10.18
N ILE A 212 -2.78 5.80 9.63
CA ILE A 212 -1.32 5.76 9.68
C ILE A 212 -0.84 6.35 11.01
N SER A 213 -0.05 5.60 11.78
CA SER A 213 0.73 6.16 12.87
C SER A 213 1.91 6.97 12.32
N GLY A 214 2.67 6.37 11.45
CA GLY A 214 3.89 6.96 10.91
C GLY A 214 4.97 7.24 11.97
N THR A 215 4.75 6.82 13.23
CA THR A 215 5.71 7.09 14.33
C THR A 215 6.99 6.30 14.14
N ARG A 216 6.88 5.05 13.71
CA ARG A 216 8.03 4.18 13.43
C ARG A 216 8.21 3.94 11.94
N SER A 217 7.13 3.82 11.18
CA SER A 217 7.16 3.50 9.74
C SER A 217 7.85 4.58 8.92
N ILE A 218 7.61 5.87 9.19
CA ILE A 218 8.26 6.97 8.45
C ILE A 218 9.77 7.07 8.75
N PRO A 219 10.24 7.15 10.02
CA PRO A 219 11.68 7.13 10.29
C PRO A 219 12.38 5.89 9.75
N TRP A 220 11.72 4.72 9.84
CA TRP A 220 12.25 3.48 9.28
C TRP A 220 12.41 3.59 7.74
N MET A 221 11.38 4.03 7.02
CA MET A 221 11.44 4.21 5.57
C MET A 221 12.57 5.16 5.17
N LEU A 222 12.69 6.30 5.85
CA LEU A 222 13.75 7.29 5.60
C LEU A 222 15.15 6.68 5.79
N LYS A 223 15.33 5.80 6.77
CA LYS A 223 16.57 5.08 6.97
C LYS A 223 16.85 4.15 5.79
N GLN A 224 15.87 3.31 5.40
CA GLN A 224 16.03 2.35 4.30
C GLN A 224 16.32 3.01 2.95
N LEU A 225 15.87 4.26 2.76
CA LEU A 225 16.15 5.04 1.55
C LEU A 225 17.49 5.78 1.59
N LYS A 226 18.14 5.89 2.76
CA LYS A 226 19.47 6.53 2.91
C LYS A 226 20.62 5.53 2.83
N ASP A 227 20.43 4.33 3.34
CA ASP A 227 21.44 3.28 3.46
C ASP A 227 21.61 2.54 2.12
N THR A 228 22.03 3.27 1.06
CA THR A 228 22.34 2.71 -0.28
C THR A 228 23.78 2.97 -0.66
#